data_1b3208d8c4fb4ec7f8ff0a3433abea77
#
_entry.id   1b3208d8c4fb4ec7f8ff0a3433abea77
#
_cell.length_a   1.000
_cell.length_b   1.000
_cell.length_c   1.000
_cell.angle_alpha   90.00
_cell.angle_beta   90.00
_cell.angle_gamma   90.00
#
_symmetry.space_group_name_H-M   'P 1'
#
loop_
_entity.id
_entity.type
_entity.pdbx_description
1 polymer ?
#
loop_
_entity_poly.entity_id
_entity_poly.type
_entity_poly.pdbx_seq_one_letter_code
_entity_poly.pdbx_strand_id
1 'polypeptide(L)'
;MIASRTPPAPGKTGRPELLLILGSLLSVIAIVCIVTFLLIREHANAQESATRGATTIAQLIDADVLRTVELYDLTLQGLIAAAQRDDLKDVSPQIRHLALFDRSTTARFKGDILLLDKHGEVIADSSRVDPLPGNFADRDYFLAHAFNRDTGMFISRPFKPRCDCDDADQWRISFSRRISSDTGEFLGVAVASMKLDYFDQLFNSLDIGIDSTLNIINNDGILLAQKPYLQSDSIGKSFAARPNVVRILRDSGGNGSFSSISSMDYQQRLYTYSRVGNLPLTVIVALSSEEVFGAWKRTAILISGATGVLCTGLLWLTWLLARELRLRHRAERELAQLAATDALTGVANRRMLDQSLRHEWFRAQRSGKPLSLLMVDADHFKAFNDRHGHQAGDQALRELARVITANVRRPADLVARYGGEEFSVILAETDSIGAQQIAEHIRAAVEQLPSVNEGQSPMTVSIGISTWTATSEISLEQLLFAADKALYQAKEGGRNRVVVA
;
A
#
# COMPACT_ATOMS: atom_id res chain seq x y z
N MET A 1 -48.12 41.62 -2.36
CA MET A 1 -46.88 41.01 -2.89
C MET A 1 -46.68 39.68 -2.20
N ILE A 2 -47.19 38.58 -2.78
CA ILE A 2 -47.01 37.22 -2.28
C ILE A 2 -46.06 36.55 -3.27
N ALA A 3 -44.85 36.29 -2.79
CA ALA A 3 -43.80 35.63 -3.58
C ALA A 3 -44.16 34.16 -3.87
N SER A 4 -44.33 33.84 -5.12
CA SER A 4 -44.50 32.48 -5.62
C SER A 4 -43.20 31.69 -5.42
N ARG A 5 -43.21 30.80 -4.42
CA ARG A 5 -42.16 29.80 -4.30
C ARG A 5 -42.40 28.68 -5.33
N THR A 6 -41.62 28.68 -6.38
CA THR A 6 -41.49 27.56 -7.28
C THR A 6 -41.06 26.31 -6.50
N PRO A 7 -41.72 25.15 -6.65
CA PRO A 7 -41.26 23.89 -6.01
C PRO A 7 -39.95 23.47 -6.69
N PRO A 8 -39.01 22.92 -5.90
CA PRO A 8 -37.73 22.43 -6.43
C PRO A 8 -37.98 21.29 -7.42
N ALA A 9 -37.28 21.37 -8.55
CA ALA A 9 -37.23 20.28 -9.53
C ALA A 9 -36.85 18.96 -8.88
N PRO A 10 -37.38 17.79 -9.31
CA PRO A 10 -37.00 16.51 -8.78
C PRO A 10 -35.52 16.25 -9.13
N GLY A 11 -34.66 16.56 -8.15
CA GLY A 11 -33.24 16.27 -8.23
C GLY A 11 -33.06 14.78 -8.51
N LYS A 12 -32.20 14.44 -9.47
CA LYS A 12 -31.68 13.08 -9.66
C LYS A 12 -31.14 12.64 -8.31
N THR A 13 -31.91 11.91 -7.53
CA THR A 13 -31.47 11.32 -6.28
C THR A 13 -30.41 10.28 -6.64
N GLY A 14 -29.15 10.72 -6.65
CA GLY A 14 -28.01 9.82 -6.73
C GLY A 14 -28.22 8.78 -5.62
N ARG A 15 -28.04 7.52 -5.95
CA ARG A 15 -28.20 6.42 -5.01
C ARG A 15 -27.18 6.62 -3.89
N PRO A 16 -27.58 7.08 -2.68
CA PRO A 16 -26.62 7.45 -1.61
C PRO A 16 -25.76 6.25 -1.19
N GLU A 17 -26.28 5.05 -1.37
CA GLU A 17 -25.57 3.80 -1.14
C GLU A 17 -24.36 3.63 -2.06
N LEU A 18 -24.46 4.05 -3.32
CA LEU A 18 -23.38 3.93 -4.30
C LEU A 18 -22.24 4.90 -3.98
N LEU A 19 -22.58 6.12 -3.54
CA LEU A 19 -21.57 7.11 -3.08
C LEU A 19 -20.83 6.62 -1.84
N LEU A 20 -21.53 6.00 -0.91
CA LEU A 20 -20.95 5.45 0.31
C LEU A 20 -20.00 4.28 0.01
N ILE A 21 -20.38 3.38 -0.90
CA ILE A 21 -19.52 2.25 -1.35
C ILE A 21 -18.29 2.77 -2.11
N LEU A 22 -18.47 3.73 -3.03
CA LEU A 22 -17.36 4.31 -3.78
C LEU A 22 -16.39 5.06 -2.86
N GLY A 23 -16.91 5.83 -1.89
CA GLY A 23 -16.09 6.54 -0.91
C GLY A 23 -15.26 5.58 -0.04
N SER A 24 -15.86 4.49 0.44
CA SER A 24 -15.14 3.49 1.24
C SER A 24 -14.10 2.73 0.43
N LEU A 25 -14.40 2.39 -0.82
CA LEU A 25 -13.44 1.73 -1.71
C LEU A 25 -12.24 2.64 -1.99
N LEU A 26 -12.48 3.92 -2.27
CA LEU A 26 -11.42 4.90 -2.47
C LEU A 26 -10.54 5.04 -1.23
N SER A 27 -11.16 5.07 -0.03
CA SER A 27 -10.43 5.14 1.24
C SER A 27 -9.56 3.91 1.47
N VAL A 28 -10.05 2.70 1.18
CA VAL A 28 -9.28 1.46 1.28
C VAL A 28 -8.09 1.49 0.32
N ILE A 29 -8.31 1.88 -0.94
CA ILE A 29 -7.22 2.01 -1.93
C ILE A 29 -6.18 3.01 -1.44
N ALA A 30 -6.59 4.18 -0.94
CA ALA A 30 -5.68 5.19 -0.42
C ALA A 30 -4.84 4.67 0.75
N ILE A 31 -5.46 3.98 1.72
CA ILE A 31 -4.77 3.38 2.86
C ILE A 31 -3.74 2.35 2.39
N VAL A 32 -4.12 1.42 1.50
CA VAL A 32 -3.23 0.39 0.96
C VAL A 32 -2.07 1.03 0.20
N CYS A 33 -2.32 2.04 -0.63
CA CYS A 33 -1.27 2.76 -1.36
C CYS A 33 -0.28 3.45 -0.42
N ILE A 34 -0.77 4.14 0.63
CA ILE A 34 0.07 4.83 1.60
C ILE A 34 0.93 3.81 2.37
N VAL A 35 0.33 2.73 2.88
CA VAL A 35 1.06 1.70 3.63
C VAL A 35 2.10 1.02 2.74
N THR A 36 1.75 0.67 1.50
CA THR A 36 2.70 0.08 0.55
C THR A 36 3.86 1.02 0.27
N PHE A 37 3.59 2.30 0.04
CA PHE A 37 4.63 3.31 -0.17
C PHE A 37 5.57 3.42 1.04
N LEU A 38 5.00 3.47 2.27
CA LEU A 38 5.79 3.54 3.49
C LEU A 38 6.66 2.28 3.69
N LEU A 39 6.13 1.09 3.43
CA LEU A 39 6.89 -0.15 3.54
C LEU A 39 8.03 -0.25 2.52
N ILE A 40 7.81 0.20 1.29
CA ILE A 40 8.88 0.27 0.27
C ILE A 40 9.96 1.27 0.71
N ARG A 41 9.56 2.43 1.21
CA ARG A 41 10.50 3.44 1.72
C ARG A 41 11.32 2.92 2.89
N GLU A 42 10.68 2.27 3.85
CA GLU A 42 11.36 1.66 5.01
C GLU A 42 12.32 0.53 4.61
N HIS A 43 11.97 -0.27 3.59
CA HIS A 43 12.86 -1.26 3.01
C HIS A 43 14.14 -0.61 2.44
N ALA A 44 13.97 0.47 1.67
CA ALA A 44 15.10 1.22 1.11
C ALA A 44 15.96 1.86 2.21
N ASN A 45 15.34 2.45 3.24
CA ASN A 45 16.01 3.02 4.40
C ASN A 45 16.83 1.97 5.17
N ALA A 46 16.27 0.76 5.36
CA ALA A 46 16.96 -0.34 6.02
C ALA A 46 18.23 -0.73 5.25
N GLN A 47 18.14 -0.88 3.93
CA GLN A 47 19.29 -1.18 3.07
C GLN A 47 20.35 -0.07 3.12
N GLU A 48 19.94 1.20 3.04
CA GLU A 48 20.87 2.34 3.08
C GLU A 48 21.55 2.44 4.45
N SER A 49 20.81 2.26 5.55
CA SER A 49 21.35 2.26 6.90
C SER A 49 22.37 1.14 7.10
N ALA A 50 22.05 -0.09 6.63
CA ALA A 50 22.95 -1.22 6.68
C ALA A 50 24.22 -0.97 5.85
N THR A 51 24.09 -0.38 4.65
CA THR A 51 25.24 -0.01 3.82
C THR A 51 26.13 1.00 4.50
N ARG A 52 25.55 2.05 5.12
CA ARG A 52 26.34 3.05 5.89
C ARG A 52 27.05 2.41 7.07
N GLY A 53 26.36 1.57 7.84
CA GLY A 53 26.95 0.83 8.95
C GLY A 53 28.11 -0.05 8.52
N ALA A 54 27.92 -0.87 7.46
CA ALA A 54 28.95 -1.72 6.90
C ALA A 54 30.16 -0.91 6.35
N THR A 55 29.92 0.23 5.74
CA THR A 55 30.98 1.14 5.27
C THR A 55 31.79 1.69 6.45
N THR A 56 31.12 2.09 7.54
CA THR A 56 31.80 2.56 8.75
C THR A 56 32.68 1.46 9.36
N ILE A 57 32.16 0.23 9.45
CA ILE A 57 32.93 -0.91 9.94
C ILE A 57 34.15 -1.18 9.03
N ALA A 58 33.95 -1.19 7.71
CA ALA A 58 35.05 -1.37 6.76
C ALA A 58 36.14 -0.30 6.91
N GLN A 59 35.75 0.97 7.09
CA GLN A 59 36.67 2.09 7.30
C GLN A 59 37.41 1.99 8.65
N LEU A 60 36.76 1.53 9.71
CA LEU A 60 37.42 1.31 11.00
C LEU A 60 38.50 0.21 10.90
N ILE A 61 38.16 -0.89 10.21
CA ILE A 61 39.14 -1.98 9.95
C ILE A 61 40.27 -1.46 9.06
N ASP A 62 39.96 -0.72 7.98
CA ASP A 62 40.94 -0.09 7.08
C ASP A 62 41.95 0.76 7.87
N ALA A 63 41.45 1.68 8.70
CA ALA A 63 42.31 2.57 9.49
C ALA A 63 43.21 1.81 10.49
N ASP A 64 42.69 0.78 11.16
CA ASP A 64 43.45 -0.01 12.14
C ASP A 64 44.49 -0.89 11.46
N VAL A 65 44.14 -1.53 10.35
CA VAL A 65 45.06 -2.33 9.52
C VAL A 65 46.16 -1.44 8.95
N LEU A 66 45.82 -0.28 8.35
CA LEU A 66 46.80 0.66 7.79
C LEU A 66 47.78 1.10 8.84
N ARG A 67 47.29 1.54 10.00
CA ARG A 67 48.13 1.95 11.13
C ARG A 67 49.07 0.81 11.60
N THR A 68 48.54 -0.40 11.67
CA THR A 68 49.36 -1.56 12.10
C THR A 68 50.46 -1.85 11.08
N VAL A 69 50.13 -1.83 9.79
CA VAL A 69 51.10 -2.04 8.70
C VAL A 69 52.18 -0.94 8.68
N GLU A 70 51.79 0.32 8.88
CA GLU A 70 52.74 1.46 9.01
C GLU A 70 53.73 1.27 10.18
N LEU A 71 53.26 0.75 11.33
CA LEU A 71 54.15 0.46 12.47
C LEU A 71 55.16 -0.64 12.11
N TYR A 72 54.75 -1.69 11.40
CA TYR A 72 55.67 -2.72 10.92
C TYR A 72 56.66 -2.16 9.91
N ASP A 73 56.20 -1.27 9.04
CA ASP A 73 57.06 -0.65 8.03
C ASP A 73 58.16 0.25 8.66
N LEU A 74 57.74 1.07 9.64
CA LEU A 74 58.71 1.89 10.40
C LEU A 74 59.71 1.03 11.19
N THR A 75 59.23 -0.09 11.75
CA THR A 75 60.10 -1.05 12.45
C THR A 75 61.16 -1.64 11.52
N LEU A 76 60.76 -2.06 10.30
CA LEU A 76 61.68 -2.58 9.27
C LEU A 76 62.66 -1.54 8.79
N GLN A 77 62.24 -0.30 8.58
CA GLN A 77 63.13 0.80 8.22
C GLN A 77 64.16 1.11 9.32
N GLY A 78 63.73 1.14 10.57
CA GLY A 78 64.61 1.31 11.73
C GLY A 78 65.62 0.15 11.86
N LEU A 79 65.17 -1.09 11.63
CA LEU A 79 66.05 -2.27 11.66
C LEU A 79 67.10 -2.24 10.55
N ILE A 80 66.71 -1.86 9.31
CA ILE A 80 67.66 -1.70 8.18
C ILE A 80 68.68 -0.63 8.49
N ALA A 81 68.24 0.54 8.97
CA ALA A 81 69.15 1.63 9.33
C ALA A 81 70.11 1.21 10.45
N ALA A 82 69.66 0.44 11.44
CA ALA A 82 70.52 -0.06 12.49
C ALA A 82 71.54 -1.10 11.97
N ALA A 83 71.08 -2.01 11.09
CA ALA A 83 71.94 -3.04 10.50
C ALA A 83 73.08 -2.50 9.60
N GLN A 84 72.89 -1.32 9.02
CA GLN A 84 73.85 -0.63 8.16
C GLN A 84 74.89 0.22 8.94
N ARG A 85 74.74 0.29 10.27
CA ARG A 85 75.70 1.04 11.10
C ARG A 85 77.03 0.32 11.27
N ASP A 86 78.11 0.95 10.94
CA ASP A 86 79.44 0.39 11.02
C ASP A 86 79.92 0.16 12.46
N ASP A 87 79.46 1.03 13.39
CA ASP A 87 79.80 0.93 14.83
C ASP A 87 79.22 -0.30 15.53
N LEU A 88 78.22 -0.98 14.92
CA LEU A 88 77.64 -2.19 15.40
C LEU A 88 78.34 -3.48 14.90
N LYS A 89 79.34 -3.38 14.06
CA LYS A 89 80.06 -4.56 13.54
C LYS A 89 81.03 -5.15 14.55
N ASP A 90 81.64 -4.33 15.40
CA ASP A 90 82.71 -4.72 16.34
C ASP A 90 82.21 -4.88 17.78
N VAL A 91 80.88 -4.81 18.04
CA VAL A 91 80.31 -4.97 19.42
C VAL A 91 79.97 -6.44 19.68
N SER A 92 79.77 -6.77 20.99
CA SER A 92 79.33 -8.12 21.39
C SER A 92 77.99 -8.53 20.77
N PRO A 93 77.71 -9.81 20.48
CA PRO A 93 76.43 -10.28 19.93
C PRO A 93 75.24 -9.80 20.72
N GLN A 94 75.32 -9.73 22.03
CA GLN A 94 74.27 -9.25 22.93
C GLN A 94 73.92 -7.75 22.70
N ILE A 95 74.98 -6.91 22.61
CA ILE A 95 74.81 -5.48 22.37
C ILE A 95 74.24 -5.24 20.93
N ARG A 96 74.74 -5.99 19.96
CA ARG A 96 74.22 -5.94 18.61
C ARG A 96 72.74 -6.31 18.53
N HIS A 97 72.36 -7.42 19.22
CA HIS A 97 70.98 -7.84 19.26
C HIS A 97 70.07 -6.79 19.88
N LEU A 98 70.47 -6.21 21.03
CA LEU A 98 69.71 -5.14 21.68
C LEU A 98 69.61 -3.92 20.74
N ALA A 99 70.66 -3.50 20.10
CA ALA A 99 70.66 -2.36 19.18
C ALA A 99 69.74 -2.54 17.97
N LEU A 100 69.66 -3.79 17.45
CA LEU A 100 68.78 -4.15 16.32
C LEU A 100 67.32 -4.23 16.73
N PHE A 101 67.01 -4.79 17.92
CA PHE A 101 65.63 -5.19 18.24
C PHE A 101 64.98 -4.51 19.45
N ASP A 102 65.71 -3.62 20.15
CA ASP A 102 65.21 -2.95 21.37
C ASP A 102 63.90 -2.18 21.14
N ARG A 103 63.80 -1.48 20.02
CA ARG A 103 62.61 -0.68 19.65
C ARG A 103 61.48 -1.50 18.98
N SER A 104 61.76 -2.76 18.64
CA SER A 104 60.78 -3.59 17.89
C SER A 104 59.80 -4.31 18.81
N THR A 105 59.92 -4.16 20.12
CA THR A 105 59.16 -4.95 21.12
C THR A 105 57.74 -4.50 21.35
N THR A 106 57.30 -3.39 20.78
CA THR A 106 56.00 -2.77 21.10
C THR A 106 54.83 -3.17 20.18
N ALA A 107 55.08 -3.89 19.08
CA ALA A 107 54.00 -4.30 18.19
C ALA A 107 53.21 -5.48 18.80
N ARG A 108 51.92 -5.30 19.02
CA ARG A 108 50.98 -6.36 19.41
C ARG A 108 50.92 -7.43 18.29
N PHE A 109 50.80 -8.73 18.66
CA PHE A 109 50.77 -9.87 17.70
C PHE A 109 52.05 -10.03 16.88
N LYS A 110 53.13 -9.50 17.39
CA LYS A 110 54.45 -9.64 16.79
C LYS A 110 54.81 -11.13 16.71
N GLY A 111 55.16 -11.57 15.53
CA GLY A 111 55.92 -12.80 15.31
C GLY A 111 57.42 -12.49 15.29
N ASP A 112 58.16 -13.30 14.55
CA ASP A 112 59.62 -13.14 14.49
C ASP A 112 59.97 -11.95 13.55
N ILE A 113 60.99 -11.20 13.92
CA ILE A 113 61.64 -10.23 13.04
C ILE A 113 63.01 -10.75 12.70
N LEU A 114 63.29 -10.90 11.41
CA LEU A 114 64.45 -11.52 10.86
C LEU A 114 65.21 -10.53 9.96
N LEU A 115 66.51 -10.64 9.96
CA LEU A 115 67.39 -10.14 8.88
C LEU A 115 67.90 -11.33 8.11
N LEU A 116 67.72 -11.29 6.79
CA LEU A 116 68.20 -12.30 5.86
C LEU A 116 69.32 -11.71 4.99
N ASP A 117 70.35 -12.47 4.73
CA ASP A 117 71.39 -12.11 3.80
C ASP A 117 70.95 -12.24 2.33
N LYS A 118 71.83 -11.99 1.38
CA LYS A 118 71.57 -12.08 -0.08
C LYS A 118 71.28 -13.50 -0.55
N HIS A 119 71.58 -14.53 0.24
CA HIS A 119 71.30 -15.95 0.00
C HIS A 119 70.05 -16.46 0.69
N GLY A 120 69.37 -15.59 1.49
CA GLY A 120 68.19 -15.94 2.29
C GLY A 120 68.49 -16.62 3.59
N GLU A 121 69.75 -16.56 4.06
CA GLU A 121 70.17 -17.11 5.35
C GLU A 121 69.87 -16.10 6.46
N VAL A 122 69.51 -16.61 7.65
CA VAL A 122 69.17 -15.74 8.83
C VAL A 122 70.48 -15.24 9.43
N ILE A 123 70.66 -13.93 9.44
CA ILE A 123 71.79 -13.22 10.04
C ILE A 123 71.50 -12.58 11.39
N ALA A 124 70.20 -12.32 11.66
CA ALA A 124 69.72 -11.85 12.99
C ALA A 124 68.26 -12.25 13.19
N ASP A 125 67.88 -12.53 14.42
CA ASP A 125 66.58 -12.96 14.85
C ASP A 125 66.17 -12.23 16.14
N SER A 126 65.00 -11.62 16.16
CA SER A 126 64.49 -10.84 17.31
C SER A 126 64.20 -11.71 18.53
N SER A 127 64.01 -13.00 18.40
CA SER A 127 63.68 -13.94 19.47
C SER A 127 64.94 -14.49 20.17
N ARG A 128 66.12 -14.43 19.50
CA ARG A 128 67.38 -15.04 20.00
C ARG A 128 68.58 -14.24 19.63
N VAL A 129 69.57 -14.18 20.53
CA VAL A 129 70.85 -13.55 20.27
C VAL A 129 71.62 -14.32 19.15
N ASP A 130 71.64 -15.64 19.26
CA ASP A 130 72.22 -16.52 18.27
C ASP A 130 71.09 -17.11 17.38
N PRO A 131 70.96 -16.63 16.12
CA PRO A 131 69.87 -17.08 15.27
C PRO A 131 70.00 -18.58 14.90
N LEU A 132 68.88 -19.27 14.83
CA LEU A 132 68.89 -20.62 14.31
C LEU A 132 69.20 -20.63 12.84
N PRO A 133 69.99 -21.59 12.32
CA PRO A 133 70.21 -21.77 10.90
C PRO A 133 68.89 -21.97 10.17
N GLY A 134 68.64 -21.16 9.15
CA GLY A 134 67.44 -21.28 8.34
C GLY A 134 67.61 -20.51 7.02
N ASN A 135 67.16 -21.12 5.95
CA ASN A 135 67.17 -20.49 4.63
C ASN A 135 65.72 -20.22 4.18
N PHE A 136 65.46 -19.00 3.79
CA PHE A 136 64.16 -18.48 3.38
C PHE A 136 64.16 -17.93 1.96
N ALA A 137 65.17 -18.30 1.12
CA ALA A 137 65.28 -17.81 -0.23
C ALA A 137 64.12 -18.22 -1.15
N ASP A 138 63.38 -19.29 -0.78
CA ASP A 138 62.19 -19.78 -1.51
C ASP A 138 60.88 -19.06 -1.13
N ARG A 139 60.90 -18.20 -0.12
CA ARG A 139 59.70 -17.48 0.33
C ARG A 139 59.37 -16.33 -0.62
N ASP A 140 58.08 -16.08 -0.84
CA ASP A 140 57.56 -15.00 -1.68
C ASP A 140 58.10 -13.59 -1.29
N TYR A 141 58.20 -13.34 0.02
CA TYR A 141 58.72 -12.07 0.55
C TYR A 141 60.22 -11.89 0.29
N PHE A 142 60.99 -12.95 0.09
CA PHE A 142 62.40 -12.87 -0.31
C PHE A 142 62.52 -12.66 -1.82
N LEU A 143 61.80 -13.50 -2.59
CA LEU A 143 61.81 -13.46 -4.04
C LEU A 143 61.34 -12.14 -4.58
N ALA A 144 60.34 -11.52 -3.95
CA ALA A 144 59.81 -10.19 -4.34
C ALA A 144 60.93 -9.11 -4.34
N HIS A 145 61.88 -9.19 -3.39
CA HIS A 145 62.96 -8.22 -3.26
C HIS A 145 64.24 -8.60 -3.99
N ALA A 146 64.49 -9.89 -4.15
CA ALA A 146 65.67 -10.39 -4.87
C ALA A 146 65.65 -9.99 -6.36
N PHE A 147 64.45 -10.05 -6.98
CA PHE A 147 64.28 -9.77 -8.42
C PHE A 147 63.83 -8.34 -8.76
N ASN A 148 63.30 -7.57 -7.82
CA ASN A 148 62.80 -6.21 -8.08
C ASN A 148 63.45 -5.18 -7.14
N ARG A 149 63.95 -4.08 -7.71
CA ARG A 149 64.61 -3.00 -6.93
C ARG A 149 63.62 -2.08 -6.21
N ASP A 150 62.45 -1.86 -6.79
CA ASP A 150 61.50 -0.81 -6.37
C ASP A 150 60.23 -1.37 -5.74
N THR A 151 60.30 -2.55 -5.10
CA THR A 151 59.11 -3.22 -4.52
C THR A 151 58.50 -2.45 -3.29
N GLY A 152 59.27 -1.52 -2.68
CA GLY A 152 58.88 -0.85 -1.44
C GLY A 152 58.71 -1.87 -0.32
N MET A 153 57.63 -1.72 0.48
CA MET A 153 57.21 -2.75 1.45
C MET A 153 56.37 -3.81 0.75
N PHE A 154 56.67 -5.06 0.95
CA PHE A 154 55.95 -6.21 0.42
C PHE A 154 55.17 -6.94 1.54
N ILE A 155 53.95 -7.36 1.25
CA ILE A 155 53.11 -8.16 2.12
C ILE A 155 52.99 -9.57 1.55
N SER A 156 53.39 -10.58 2.33
CA SER A 156 53.42 -11.97 1.88
C SER A 156 52.03 -12.58 1.83
N ARG A 157 51.90 -13.71 1.13
CA ARG A 157 50.76 -14.63 1.31
C ARG A 157 50.74 -15.19 2.70
N PRO A 158 49.56 -15.64 3.25
CA PRO A 158 49.50 -16.35 4.49
C PRO A 158 50.32 -17.63 4.45
N PHE A 159 51.10 -17.90 5.49
CA PHE A 159 51.92 -19.08 5.62
C PHE A 159 51.93 -19.58 7.06
N LYS A 160 52.34 -20.85 7.23
CA LYS A 160 52.68 -21.39 8.54
C LYS A 160 54.20 -21.37 8.71
N PRO A 161 54.71 -21.05 9.92
CA PRO A 161 56.17 -21.05 10.18
C PRO A 161 56.75 -22.44 10.01
N ARG A 162 58.04 -22.48 9.63
CA ARG A 162 58.84 -23.71 9.53
C ARG A 162 59.70 -23.87 10.77
N CYS A 163 59.05 -23.98 11.94
CA CYS A 163 59.75 -24.19 13.22
C CYS A 163 59.12 -25.35 13.97
N ASP A 164 59.89 -26.00 14.79
CA ASP A 164 59.40 -26.93 15.81
C ASP A 164 59.11 -26.11 17.08
N CYS A 165 58.07 -25.36 17.04
CA CYS A 165 57.66 -24.43 18.07
C CYS A 165 56.18 -24.55 18.37
N ASP A 166 55.73 -24.13 19.55
CA ASP A 166 54.32 -24.20 19.99
C ASP A 166 53.34 -23.48 19.03
N ASP A 167 53.86 -22.52 18.27
CA ASP A 167 53.10 -21.70 17.33
C ASP A 167 53.16 -22.15 15.85
N ALA A 168 53.72 -23.38 15.59
CA ALA A 168 53.91 -23.88 14.21
C ALA A 168 52.63 -23.95 13.37
N ASP A 169 51.47 -24.13 14.00
CA ASP A 169 50.18 -24.23 13.36
C ASP A 169 49.49 -22.88 13.15
N GLN A 170 50.02 -21.80 13.72
CA GLN A 170 49.42 -20.46 13.59
C GLN A 170 49.73 -19.84 12.24
N TRP A 171 48.69 -19.37 11.57
CA TRP A 171 48.82 -18.62 10.34
C TRP A 171 49.48 -17.25 10.59
N ARG A 172 50.40 -16.88 9.69
CA ARG A 172 51.14 -15.60 9.71
C ARG A 172 51.17 -14.98 8.33
N ILE A 173 51.33 -13.64 8.30
CA ILE A 173 51.79 -12.90 7.14
C ILE A 173 53.11 -12.21 7.48
N SER A 174 53.89 -11.87 6.48
CA SER A 174 55.14 -11.11 6.68
C SER A 174 55.08 -9.80 5.92
N PHE A 175 55.63 -8.81 6.54
CA PHE A 175 56.01 -7.53 5.95
C PHE A 175 57.48 -7.58 5.70
N SER A 176 57.95 -7.13 4.50
CA SER A 176 59.35 -7.20 4.17
C SER A 176 59.85 -6.00 3.39
N ARG A 177 61.11 -5.67 3.57
CA ARG A 177 61.80 -4.63 2.83
C ARG A 177 63.13 -5.11 2.36
N ARG A 178 63.53 -4.64 1.15
CA ARG A 178 64.84 -4.85 0.59
C ARG A 178 65.92 -4.12 1.37
N ILE A 179 67.03 -4.81 1.63
CA ILE A 179 68.28 -4.19 2.13
C ILE A 179 69.18 -3.99 0.93
N SER A 180 69.60 -2.75 0.68
CA SER A 180 70.47 -2.39 -0.42
C SER A 180 71.69 -1.66 0.06
N SER A 181 72.85 -1.79 -0.62
CA SER A 181 74.01 -0.94 -0.41
C SER A 181 73.74 0.49 -0.92
N ASP A 182 74.64 1.42 -0.62
CA ASP A 182 74.60 2.79 -1.14
C ASP A 182 74.63 2.84 -2.69
N THR A 183 75.16 1.79 -3.35
CA THR A 183 75.17 1.62 -4.81
C THR A 183 73.96 0.93 -5.36
N GLY A 184 73.01 0.51 -4.48
CA GLY A 184 71.77 -0.18 -4.84
C GLY A 184 71.90 -1.69 -5.04
N GLU A 185 73.08 -2.30 -4.67
CA GLU A 185 73.28 -3.73 -4.74
C GLU A 185 72.39 -4.43 -3.64
N PHE A 186 71.87 -5.60 -3.99
CA PHE A 186 71.06 -6.40 -3.09
C PHE A 186 71.92 -7.04 -1.98
N LEU A 187 71.66 -6.66 -0.75
CA LEU A 187 72.37 -7.19 0.46
C LEU A 187 71.52 -8.19 1.22
N GLY A 188 70.23 -8.18 1.08
CA GLY A 188 69.33 -9.07 1.80
C GLY A 188 67.90 -8.52 2.00
N VAL A 189 67.18 -9.07 2.93
CA VAL A 189 65.77 -8.73 3.23
C VAL A 189 65.58 -8.60 4.77
N ALA A 190 64.94 -7.50 5.17
CA ALA A 190 64.41 -7.38 6.52
C ALA A 190 62.95 -7.86 6.49
N VAL A 191 62.57 -8.74 7.42
CA VAL A 191 61.24 -9.40 7.45
C VAL A 191 60.70 -9.27 8.86
N ALA A 192 59.45 -8.87 8.97
CA ALA A 192 58.68 -8.93 10.24
C ALA A 192 57.39 -9.71 10.04
N SER A 193 57.16 -10.75 10.79
CA SER A 193 55.96 -11.53 10.72
C SER A 193 54.91 -11.05 11.72
N MET A 194 53.66 -11.22 11.35
CA MET A 194 52.45 -10.91 12.17
C MET A 194 51.57 -12.17 12.20
N LYS A 195 51.11 -12.53 13.43
CA LYS A 195 50.14 -13.61 13.64
C LYS A 195 48.77 -13.14 13.18
N LEU A 196 48.02 -13.98 12.45
CA LEU A 196 46.68 -13.64 11.97
C LEU A 196 45.63 -13.55 13.08
N ASP A 197 45.93 -14.04 14.29
CA ASP A 197 45.12 -13.84 15.51
C ASP A 197 44.83 -12.34 15.77
N TYR A 198 45.64 -11.46 15.24
CA TYR A 198 45.36 -10.01 15.21
C TYR A 198 43.98 -9.70 14.62
N PHE A 199 43.68 -10.30 13.47
CA PHE A 199 42.39 -10.08 12.80
C PHE A 199 41.24 -10.70 13.59
N ASP A 200 41.47 -11.85 14.24
CA ASP A 200 40.45 -12.47 15.10
C ASP A 200 40.10 -11.56 16.28
N GLN A 201 41.11 -10.92 16.89
CA GLN A 201 40.92 -9.98 17.99
C GLN A 201 40.21 -8.71 17.50
N LEU A 202 40.62 -8.15 16.37
CA LEU A 202 39.98 -7.00 15.74
C LEU A 202 38.51 -7.28 15.44
N PHE A 203 38.22 -8.41 14.78
CA PHE A 203 36.88 -8.80 14.40
C PHE A 203 36.00 -9.13 15.62
N ASN A 204 36.57 -9.68 16.72
CA ASN A 204 35.86 -9.95 17.95
C ASN A 204 35.35 -8.69 18.66
N SER A 205 35.98 -7.53 18.39
CA SER A 205 35.55 -6.24 18.94
C SER A 205 34.37 -5.63 18.19
N LEU A 206 33.99 -6.19 17.01
CA LEU A 206 32.97 -5.69 16.12
C LEU A 206 31.75 -6.59 16.16
N ASP A 207 30.58 -6.02 16.42
CA ASP A 207 29.30 -6.70 16.32
C ASP A 207 28.73 -6.49 14.91
N ILE A 208 28.68 -7.56 14.13
CA ILE A 208 28.15 -7.53 12.74
C ILE A 208 26.84 -8.31 12.59
N GLY A 209 26.30 -8.83 13.72
CA GLY A 209 25.10 -9.63 13.73
C GLY A 209 25.30 -11.10 13.27
N ILE A 210 24.21 -11.84 13.28
CA ILE A 210 24.18 -13.29 13.00
C ILE A 210 24.30 -13.52 11.48
N ASP A 211 25.03 -14.57 11.08
CA ASP A 211 25.23 -14.99 9.69
C ASP A 211 25.90 -13.96 8.76
N SER A 212 26.40 -12.87 9.32
CA SER A 212 27.25 -11.90 8.63
C SER A 212 28.70 -12.31 8.65
N THR A 213 29.51 -11.86 7.69
CA THR A 213 30.92 -12.23 7.63
C THR A 213 31.83 -11.00 7.41
N LEU A 214 32.99 -11.01 8.08
CA LEU A 214 34.11 -10.12 7.81
C LEU A 214 35.19 -10.92 7.11
N ASN A 215 35.77 -10.36 6.04
CA ASN A 215 36.82 -11.02 5.30
C ASN A 215 37.89 -9.98 4.92
N ILE A 216 39.15 -10.41 4.92
CA ILE A 216 40.24 -9.65 4.33
C ILE A 216 40.91 -10.52 3.26
N ILE A 217 40.99 -9.98 2.07
CA ILE A 217 41.65 -10.63 0.92
C ILE A 217 42.78 -9.76 0.39
N ASN A 218 43.76 -10.38 -0.26
CA ASN A 218 44.76 -9.63 -1.05
C ASN A 218 44.28 -9.41 -2.49
N ASN A 219 45.08 -8.70 -3.26
CA ASN A 219 44.78 -8.43 -4.69
C ASN A 219 44.74 -9.69 -5.58
N ASP A 220 45.35 -10.83 -5.15
CA ASP A 220 45.23 -12.13 -5.80
C ASP A 220 43.96 -12.90 -5.39
N GLY A 221 43.11 -12.30 -4.57
CA GLY A 221 41.90 -12.93 -4.01
C GLY A 221 42.17 -14.01 -2.97
N ILE A 222 43.37 -14.02 -2.36
CA ILE A 222 43.74 -14.95 -1.29
C ILE A 222 43.17 -14.44 0.03
N LEU A 223 42.50 -15.32 0.76
CA LEU A 223 41.90 -15.01 2.05
C LEU A 223 42.96 -14.95 3.16
N LEU A 224 43.04 -13.82 3.83
CA LEU A 224 43.95 -13.61 4.96
C LEU A 224 43.22 -13.81 6.30
N ALA A 225 41.98 -13.30 6.40
CA ALA A 225 41.18 -13.40 7.62
C ALA A 225 39.70 -13.54 7.28
N GLN A 226 38.98 -14.29 8.12
CA GLN A 226 37.53 -14.47 7.99
C GLN A 226 36.90 -14.69 9.35
N LYS A 227 35.76 -14.04 9.58
CA LYS A 227 34.94 -14.29 10.77
C LYS A 227 33.45 -14.18 10.43
N PRO A 228 32.60 -15.11 10.89
CA PRO A 228 32.97 -16.43 11.41
C PRO A 228 33.68 -17.28 10.35
N TYR A 229 34.44 -18.26 10.78
CA TYR A 229 35.04 -19.24 9.85
C TYR A 229 33.94 -20.09 9.23
N LEU A 230 33.69 -19.90 7.93
CA LEU A 230 32.70 -20.70 7.19
C LEU A 230 33.22 -22.09 6.88
N GLN A 231 34.56 -22.23 6.77
CA GLN A 231 35.26 -23.50 6.60
C GLN A 231 36.58 -23.44 7.39
N SER A 232 36.91 -24.51 8.09
CA SER A 232 38.08 -24.58 8.99
C SER A 232 39.45 -24.40 8.31
N ASP A 233 39.50 -24.48 6.98
CA ASP A 233 40.74 -24.40 6.19
C ASP A 233 40.63 -23.44 5.02
N SER A 234 40.08 -22.26 5.25
CA SER A 234 39.86 -21.22 4.22
C SER A 234 41.06 -20.27 4.07
N ILE A 235 41.81 -20.02 5.15
CA ILE A 235 42.94 -19.11 5.16
C ILE A 235 44.03 -19.56 4.20
N GLY A 236 44.58 -18.64 3.41
CA GLY A 236 45.59 -18.91 2.42
C GLY A 236 45.07 -19.46 1.09
N LYS A 237 43.79 -19.80 0.97
CA LYS A 237 43.19 -20.26 -0.28
C LYS A 237 42.79 -19.06 -1.15
N SER A 238 42.87 -19.23 -2.47
CA SER A 238 42.43 -18.22 -3.43
C SER A 238 40.93 -18.37 -3.71
N PHE A 239 40.23 -17.25 -3.61
CA PHE A 239 38.82 -17.07 -3.98
C PHE A 239 38.66 -16.20 -5.23
N ALA A 240 39.75 -15.89 -5.93
CA ALA A 240 39.79 -15.02 -7.11
C ALA A 240 38.79 -15.42 -8.22
N ALA A 241 38.46 -16.73 -8.33
CA ALA A 241 37.50 -17.22 -9.32
C ALA A 241 36.02 -17.09 -8.87
N ARG A 242 35.75 -16.71 -7.64
CA ARG A 242 34.40 -16.57 -7.14
C ARG A 242 33.75 -15.29 -7.66
N PRO A 243 32.48 -15.31 -8.14
CA PRO A 243 31.84 -14.17 -8.80
C PRO A 243 31.89 -12.87 -8.00
N ASN A 244 31.63 -12.95 -6.69
CA ASN A 244 31.63 -11.78 -5.79
C ASN A 244 33.05 -11.20 -5.66
N VAL A 245 34.06 -12.05 -5.53
CA VAL A 245 35.47 -11.63 -5.43
C VAL A 245 35.96 -11.04 -6.76
N VAL A 246 35.61 -11.67 -7.89
CA VAL A 246 35.88 -11.12 -9.24
C VAL A 246 35.34 -9.70 -9.39
N ARG A 247 34.09 -9.49 -8.93
CA ARG A 247 33.47 -8.17 -8.98
C ARG A 247 34.23 -7.13 -8.16
N ILE A 248 34.61 -7.49 -6.93
CA ILE A 248 35.39 -6.63 -6.02
C ILE A 248 36.75 -6.28 -6.60
N LEU A 249 37.50 -7.30 -7.07
CA LEU A 249 38.85 -7.11 -7.59
C LEU A 249 38.89 -6.31 -8.90
N ARG A 250 37.83 -6.34 -9.71
CA ARG A 250 37.71 -5.55 -10.96
C ARG A 250 37.34 -4.10 -10.75
N ASP A 251 36.85 -3.75 -9.56
CA ASP A 251 36.46 -2.38 -9.28
C ASP A 251 37.69 -1.49 -9.08
N SER A 252 37.90 -0.58 -10.01
CA SER A 252 38.99 0.42 -9.95
C SER A 252 38.78 1.49 -8.90
N GLY A 253 37.53 1.70 -8.41
CA GLY A 253 37.17 2.67 -7.36
C GLY A 253 37.62 2.26 -5.97
N GLY A 254 37.87 0.99 -5.74
CA GLY A 254 38.37 0.44 -4.48
C GLY A 254 37.35 0.33 -3.36
N ASN A 255 36.16 0.95 -3.47
CA ASN A 255 35.10 0.90 -2.46
C ASN A 255 33.75 0.74 -3.13
N GLY A 256 32.87 -0.03 -2.54
CA GLY A 256 31.54 -0.19 -3.09
C GLY A 256 30.65 -1.09 -2.25
N SER A 257 29.36 -1.17 -2.68
CA SER A 257 28.40 -2.05 -2.05
C SER A 257 27.49 -2.69 -3.11
N PHE A 258 27.13 -3.95 -2.90
CA PHE A 258 26.17 -4.67 -3.75
C PHE A 258 25.55 -5.84 -3.00
N SER A 259 24.33 -6.20 -3.38
CA SER A 259 23.69 -7.42 -2.88
C SER A 259 23.99 -8.59 -3.81
N SER A 260 24.33 -9.73 -3.24
CA SER A 260 24.60 -10.96 -4.00
C SER A 260 24.42 -12.22 -3.11
N ILE A 261 24.27 -13.35 -3.77
CA ILE A 261 24.28 -14.66 -3.10
C ILE A 261 25.74 -15.08 -2.90
N SER A 262 26.06 -15.48 -1.68
CA SER A 262 27.37 -16.04 -1.34
C SER A 262 27.59 -17.37 -2.05
N SER A 263 28.73 -17.53 -2.69
CA SER A 263 29.12 -18.78 -3.34
C SER A 263 29.64 -19.84 -2.39
N MET A 264 29.72 -19.56 -1.09
CA MET A 264 30.21 -20.49 -0.06
C MET A 264 29.08 -21.23 0.65
N ASP A 265 28.00 -20.52 0.97
CA ASP A 265 26.88 -21.02 1.78
C ASP A 265 25.51 -20.70 1.20
N TYR A 266 25.45 -20.10 -0.01
CA TYR A 266 24.24 -19.74 -0.76
C TYR A 266 23.32 -18.75 -0.03
N GLN A 267 23.81 -18.06 1.00
CA GLN A 267 23.06 -17.02 1.70
C GLN A 267 23.12 -15.69 0.94
N GLN A 268 22.01 -14.98 0.91
CA GLN A 268 21.96 -13.64 0.35
C GLN A 268 22.56 -12.64 1.34
N ARG A 269 23.55 -11.87 0.88
CA ARG A 269 24.25 -10.86 1.70
C ARG A 269 24.39 -9.53 0.96
N LEU A 270 24.46 -8.48 1.75
CA LEU A 270 24.88 -7.15 1.35
C LEU A 270 26.39 -7.06 1.53
N TYR A 271 27.15 -7.09 0.42
CA TYR A 271 28.60 -6.94 0.40
C TYR A 271 28.97 -5.47 0.35
N THR A 272 29.77 -5.03 1.31
CA THR A 272 30.43 -3.73 1.32
C THR A 272 31.92 -3.97 1.41
N TYR A 273 32.70 -3.32 0.56
CA TYR A 273 34.15 -3.51 0.53
C TYR A 273 34.88 -2.18 0.45
N SER A 274 36.10 -2.19 1.03
CA SER A 274 37.03 -1.06 1.02
C SER A 274 38.44 -1.55 0.85
N ARG A 275 39.21 -0.91 -0.05
CA ARG A 275 40.64 -1.15 -0.18
C ARG A 275 41.39 -0.44 0.93
N VAL A 276 42.31 -1.12 1.56
CA VAL A 276 43.11 -0.60 2.70
C VAL A 276 44.16 0.38 2.20
N GLY A 277 43.87 1.64 2.18
CA GLY A 277 44.79 2.68 1.69
C GLY A 277 45.39 2.31 0.33
N ASN A 278 46.74 2.35 0.26
CA ASN A 278 47.50 1.90 -0.93
C ASN A 278 48.02 0.48 -0.81
N LEU A 279 47.57 -0.29 0.19
CA LEU A 279 47.99 -1.64 0.43
C LEU A 279 47.28 -2.63 -0.54
N PRO A 280 47.90 -3.78 -0.84
CA PRO A 280 47.25 -4.80 -1.66
C PRO A 280 46.23 -5.62 -0.88
N LEU A 281 45.43 -4.98 -0.04
CA LEU A 281 44.45 -5.60 0.85
C LEU A 281 43.09 -4.97 0.64
N THR A 282 42.04 -5.79 0.72
CA THR A 282 40.64 -5.37 0.65
C THR A 282 39.86 -5.97 1.82
N VAL A 283 39.21 -5.10 2.58
CA VAL A 283 38.27 -5.48 3.63
C VAL A 283 36.89 -5.69 2.98
N ILE A 284 36.21 -6.75 3.36
CA ILE A 284 34.86 -7.09 2.88
C ILE A 284 33.97 -7.35 4.09
N VAL A 285 32.93 -6.52 4.24
CA VAL A 285 31.85 -6.69 5.23
C VAL A 285 30.65 -7.21 4.46
N ALA A 286 30.20 -8.44 4.78
CA ALA A 286 29.07 -9.05 4.12
C ALA A 286 27.96 -9.32 5.15
N LEU A 287 26.99 -8.38 5.25
CA LEU A 287 25.86 -8.47 6.16
C LEU A 287 24.81 -9.43 5.65
N SER A 288 24.25 -10.28 6.52
CA SER A 288 23.18 -11.20 6.14
C SER A 288 21.89 -10.44 5.81
N SER A 289 21.07 -11.02 4.91
CA SER A 289 19.76 -10.45 4.58
C SER A 289 18.82 -10.42 5.79
N GLU A 290 19.00 -11.33 6.74
CA GLU A 290 18.21 -11.34 7.98
C GLU A 290 18.60 -10.20 8.90
N GLU A 291 19.90 -9.90 9.02
CA GLU A 291 20.39 -8.76 9.79
C GLU A 291 19.89 -7.44 9.19
N VAL A 292 19.96 -7.28 7.87
CA VAL A 292 19.56 -6.06 7.16
C VAL A 292 18.05 -5.86 7.19
N PHE A 293 17.25 -6.91 6.95
CA PHE A 293 15.82 -6.81 6.72
C PHE A 293 14.95 -7.50 7.77
N GLY A 294 15.52 -8.20 8.76
CA GLY A 294 14.74 -8.99 9.72
C GLY A 294 13.79 -8.11 10.56
N ALA A 295 14.27 -6.97 11.04
CA ALA A 295 13.43 -6.00 11.76
C ALA A 295 12.32 -5.44 10.87
N TRP A 296 12.66 -5.06 9.63
CA TRP A 296 11.69 -4.57 8.64
C TRP A 296 10.64 -5.62 8.31
N LYS A 297 11.03 -6.90 8.08
CA LYS A 297 10.09 -7.98 7.77
C LYS A 297 9.05 -8.18 8.88
N ARG A 298 9.48 -8.21 10.15
CA ARG A 298 8.58 -8.33 11.30
C ARG A 298 7.59 -7.17 11.37
N THR A 299 8.08 -5.95 11.23
CA THR A 299 7.25 -4.73 11.23
C THR A 299 6.29 -4.73 10.02
N ALA A 300 6.76 -5.11 8.83
CA ALA A 300 5.93 -5.17 7.62
C ALA A 300 4.78 -6.18 7.76
N ILE A 301 5.02 -7.36 8.34
CA ILE A 301 3.98 -8.36 8.60
C ILE A 301 2.92 -7.80 9.56
N LEU A 302 3.34 -7.16 10.66
CA LEU A 302 2.42 -6.59 11.64
C LEU A 302 1.58 -5.45 11.05
N ILE A 303 2.20 -4.52 10.36
CA ILE A 303 1.51 -3.37 9.73
C ILE A 303 0.56 -3.87 8.64
N SER A 304 0.99 -4.80 7.78
CA SER A 304 0.14 -5.36 6.72
C SER A 304 -1.05 -6.13 7.30
N GLY A 305 -0.85 -6.90 8.37
CA GLY A 305 -1.91 -7.59 9.09
C GLY A 305 -2.93 -6.63 9.70
N ALA A 306 -2.45 -5.61 10.43
CA ALA A 306 -3.30 -4.59 11.02
C ALA A 306 -4.10 -3.81 9.96
N THR A 307 -3.44 -3.44 8.85
CA THR A 307 -4.09 -2.77 7.72
C THR A 307 -5.16 -3.66 7.08
N GLY A 308 -4.89 -4.95 6.91
CA GLY A 308 -5.87 -5.91 6.39
C GLY A 308 -7.12 -6.00 7.26
N VAL A 309 -6.95 -6.08 8.59
CA VAL A 309 -8.07 -6.08 9.55
C VAL A 309 -8.86 -4.77 9.46
N LEU A 310 -8.17 -3.62 9.44
CA LEU A 310 -8.82 -2.30 9.34
C LEU A 310 -9.63 -2.16 8.04
N CYS A 311 -9.05 -2.52 6.90
CA CYS A 311 -9.71 -2.44 5.60
C CYS A 311 -10.93 -3.38 5.53
N THR A 312 -10.81 -4.60 6.05
CA THR A 312 -11.91 -5.55 6.12
C THR A 312 -13.04 -5.03 7.02
N GLY A 313 -12.71 -4.47 8.19
CA GLY A 313 -13.67 -3.85 9.09
C GLY A 313 -14.40 -2.67 8.46
N LEU A 314 -13.68 -1.81 7.72
CA LEU A 314 -14.27 -0.67 7.01
C LEU A 314 -15.25 -1.12 5.92
N LEU A 315 -14.88 -2.12 5.12
CA LEU A 315 -15.74 -2.67 4.08
C LEU A 315 -16.98 -3.35 4.69
N TRP A 316 -16.81 -4.08 5.77
CA TRP A 316 -17.92 -4.72 6.48
C TRP A 316 -18.88 -3.71 7.07
N LEU A 317 -18.38 -2.66 7.72
CA LEU A 317 -19.20 -1.57 8.24
C LEU A 317 -19.97 -0.86 7.12
N THR A 318 -19.31 -0.60 5.99
CA THR A 318 -19.94 0.00 4.81
C THR A 318 -21.06 -0.88 4.27
N TRP A 319 -20.85 -2.18 4.23
CA TRP A 319 -21.88 -3.15 3.81
C TRP A 319 -23.08 -3.14 4.76
N LEU A 320 -22.85 -3.10 6.08
CA LEU A 320 -23.93 -3.00 7.09
C LEU A 320 -24.75 -1.72 6.92
N LEU A 321 -24.07 -0.58 6.75
CA LEU A 321 -24.74 0.72 6.56
C LEU A 321 -25.54 0.75 5.25
N ALA A 322 -24.98 0.25 4.16
CA ALA A 322 -25.68 0.17 2.88
C ALA A 322 -26.90 -0.77 2.94
N ARG A 323 -26.82 -1.86 3.71
CA ARG A 323 -27.95 -2.76 3.97
C ARG A 323 -29.05 -2.06 4.76
N GLU A 324 -28.70 -1.35 5.84
CA GLU A 324 -29.64 -0.62 6.66
C GLU A 324 -30.38 0.47 5.88
N LEU A 325 -29.65 1.25 5.08
CA LEU A 325 -30.25 2.28 4.21
C LEU A 325 -31.27 1.68 3.22
N ARG A 326 -30.96 0.52 2.63
CA ARG A 326 -31.90 -0.18 1.73
C ARG A 326 -33.16 -0.64 2.44
N LEU A 327 -33.04 -1.14 3.66
CA LEU A 327 -34.19 -1.57 4.47
C LEU A 327 -35.10 -0.40 4.83
N ARG A 328 -34.51 0.74 5.25
CA ARG A 328 -35.26 1.97 5.54
C ARG A 328 -36.01 2.50 4.33
N HIS A 329 -35.37 2.58 3.17
CA HIS A 329 -36.04 3.04 1.95
C HIS A 329 -37.16 2.10 1.47
N ARG A 330 -37.07 0.80 1.74
CA ARG A 330 -38.18 -0.15 1.47
C ARG A 330 -39.35 0.12 2.40
N ALA A 331 -39.11 0.22 3.70
CA ALA A 331 -40.15 0.50 4.69
C ALA A 331 -40.85 1.85 4.41
N GLU A 332 -40.10 2.90 4.05
CA GLU A 332 -40.70 4.19 3.67
C GLU A 332 -41.59 4.09 2.43
N ARG A 333 -41.21 3.28 1.42
CA ARG A 333 -42.04 3.06 0.22
C ARG A 333 -43.32 2.29 0.56
N GLU A 334 -43.26 1.26 1.40
CA GLU A 334 -44.40 0.50 1.87
C GLU A 334 -45.37 1.39 2.64
N LEU A 335 -44.88 2.22 3.55
CA LEU A 335 -45.69 3.20 4.27
C LEU A 335 -46.36 4.21 3.33
N ALA A 336 -45.64 4.68 2.31
CA ALA A 336 -46.17 5.60 1.31
C ALA A 336 -47.30 4.93 0.45
N GLN A 337 -47.18 3.62 0.16
CA GLN A 337 -48.22 2.87 -0.54
C GLN A 337 -49.47 2.67 0.33
N LEU A 338 -49.31 2.34 1.60
CA LEU A 338 -50.40 2.21 2.54
C LEU A 338 -51.22 3.52 2.72
N ALA A 339 -50.57 4.67 2.51
CA ALA A 339 -51.20 5.99 2.56
C ALA A 339 -51.82 6.46 1.23
N ALA A 340 -51.97 5.58 0.21
CA ALA A 340 -52.46 5.93 -1.13
C ALA A 340 -53.97 5.85 -1.31
N THR A 341 -54.70 5.22 -0.42
CA THR A 341 -56.16 5.01 -0.48
C THR A 341 -56.90 5.90 0.49
N ASP A 342 -58.16 6.20 0.18
CA ASP A 342 -59.11 6.84 1.10
C ASP A 342 -59.66 5.81 2.10
N ALA A 343 -59.55 6.10 3.39
CA ALA A 343 -59.91 5.15 4.46
C ALA A 343 -61.41 4.80 4.52
N LEU A 344 -62.29 5.67 4.02
CA LEU A 344 -63.73 5.44 4.02
C LEU A 344 -64.20 4.60 2.85
N THR A 345 -63.73 4.97 1.66
CA THR A 345 -64.26 4.46 0.39
C THR A 345 -63.39 3.41 -0.28
N GLY A 346 -62.13 3.25 0.15
CA GLY A 346 -61.15 2.29 -0.39
C GLY A 346 -60.63 2.64 -1.78
N VAL A 347 -61.12 3.68 -2.46
CA VAL A 347 -60.56 4.18 -3.72
C VAL A 347 -59.29 5.02 -3.46
N ALA A 348 -58.58 5.45 -4.53
CA ALA A 348 -57.42 6.31 -4.37
C ALA A 348 -57.79 7.61 -3.64
N ASN A 349 -56.88 8.11 -2.82
CA ASN A 349 -57.06 9.43 -2.20
C ASN A 349 -56.58 10.55 -3.13
N ARG A 350 -56.86 11.82 -2.74
CA ARG A 350 -56.47 12.98 -3.51
C ARG A 350 -54.96 13.02 -3.86
N ARG A 351 -54.10 12.59 -2.94
CA ARG A 351 -52.64 12.55 -3.18
C ARG A 351 -52.28 11.58 -4.30
N MET A 352 -52.89 10.42 -4.33
CA MET A 352 -52.67 9.42 -5.37
C MET A 352 -53.26 9.90 -6.70
N LEU A 353 -54.43 10.59 -6.69
CA LEU A 353 -55.00 11.24 -7.83
C LEU A 353 -54.03 12.23 -8.49
N ASP A 354 -53.47 13.14 -7.69
CA ASP A 354 -52.56 14.18 -8.18
C ASP A 354 -51.27 13.58 -8.81
N GLN A 355 -50.78 12.50 -8.23
CA GLN A 355 -49.62 11.77 -8.76
C GLN A 355 -49.93 11.06 -10.08
N SER A 356 -51.06 10.34 -10.11
CA SER A 356 -51.49 9.57 -11.30
C SER A 356 -51.89 10.50 -12.47
N LEU A 357 -52.56 11.57 -12.16
CA LEU A 357 -52.94 12.55 -13.18
C LEU A 357 -51.73 13.20 -13.86
N ARG A 358 -50.71 13.57 -13.08
CA ARG A 358 -49.44 14.06 -13.66
C ARG A 358 -48.75 12.99 -14.51
N HIS A 359 -48.77 11.74 -14.08
CA HIS A 359 -48.15 10.65 -14.83
C HIS A 359 -48.85 10.41 -16.16
N GLU A 360 -50.20 10.31 -16.15
CA GLU A 360 -50.99 10.10 -17.38
C GLU A 360 -50.98 11.32 -18.28
N TRP A 361 -50.89 12.54 -17.75
CA TRP A 361 -50.70 13.75 -18.52
C TRP A 361 -49.39 13.70 -19.35
N PHE A 362 -48.26 13.43 -18.75
CA PHE A 362 -46.99 13.28 -19.50
C PHE A 362 -46.99 12.08 -20.46
N ARG A 363 -47.73 11.04 -20.12
CA ARG A 363 -47.88 9.92 -21.01
C ARG A 363 -48.73 10.26 -22.24
N ALA A 364 -49.84 10.96 -22.04
CA ALA A 364 -50.72 11.46 -23.12
C ALA A 364 -49.97 12.38 -24.07
N GLN A 365 -49.23 13.35 -23.56
CA GLN A 365 -48.39 14.27 -24.34
C GLN A 365 -47.37 13.53 -25.21
N ARG A 366 -46.77 12.44 -24.70
CA ARG A 366 -45.77 11.65 -25.46
C ARG A 366 -46.41 10.75 -26.52
N SER A 367 -47.55 10.20 -26.20
CA SER A 367 -48.24 9.23 -27.10
C SER A 367 -49.16 9.88 -28.10
N GLY A 368 -49.53 11.15 -27.88
CA GLY A 368 -50.56 11.82 -28.69
C GLY A 368 -51.99 11.29 -28.47
N LYS A 369 -52.18 10.42 -27.48
CA LYS A 369 -53.48 9.87 -27.19
C LYS A 369 -54.28 10.73 -26.24
N PRO A 370 -55.63 10.75 -26.32
CA PRO A 370 -56.48 11.61 -25.51
C PRO A 370 -56.42 11.22 -24.02
N LEU A 371 -56.63 12.18 -23.15
CA LEU A 371 -56.76 12.02 -21.71
C LEU A 371 -58.00 12.73 -21.21
N SER A 372 -58.95 12.01 -20.62
CA SER A 372 -60.13 12.61 -20.03
C SER A 372 -60.12 12.56 -18.53
N LEU A 373 -60.67 13.64 -17.93
CA LEU A 373 -60.83 13.77 -16.49
C LEU A 373 -62.32 14.02 -16.18
N LEU A 374 -62.88 13.23 -15.27
CA LEU A 374 -64.22 13.41 -14.74
C LEU A 374 -64.13 13.95 -13.32
N MET A 375 -64.90 14.98 -13.02
CA MET A 375 -65.22 15.44 -11.66
C MET A 375 -66.64 15.05 -11.34
N VAL A 376 -66.87 14.26 -10.30
CA VAL A 376 -68.16 13.68 -9.90
C VAL A 376 -68.51 14.19 -8.53
N ASP A 377 -69.73 14.66 -8.30
CA ASP A 377 -70.18 15.16 -7.04
C ASP A 377 -71.58 14.60 -6.71
N ALA A 378 -71.77 14.15 -5.47
CA ALA A 378 -73.06 13.63 -5.03
C ALA A 378 -74.07 14.76 -4.75
N ASP A 379 -75.12 14.82 -5.54
CA ASP A 379 -76.12 15.87 -5.49
C ASP A 379 -76.83 15.92 -4.16
N HIS A 380 -76.91 17.11 -3.57
CA HIS A 380 -77.60 17.35 -2.31
C HIS A 380 -77.06 16.53 -1.11
N PHE A 381 -75.81 16.08 -1.13
CA PHE A 381 -75.26 15.17 -0.12
C PHE A 381 -75.30 15.77 1.29
N LYS A 382 -75.15 17.10 1.46
CA LYS A 382 -75.29 17.73 2.73
C LYS A 382 -76.71 17.59 3.28
N ALA A 383 -77.73 17.83 2.46
CA ALA A 383 -79.14 17.63 2.86
C ALA A 383 -79.48 16.17 3.16
N PHE A 384 -78.84 15.23 2.46
CA PHE A 384 -78.93 13.81 2.75
C PHE A 384 -78.31 13.48 4.13
N ASN A 385 -77.14 13.99 4.46
CA ASN A 385 -76.53 13.83 5.80
C ASN A 385 -77.38 14.44 6.90
N ASP A 386 -77.91 15.64 6.69
CA ASP A 386 -78.76 16.36 7.66
C ASP A 386 -80.01 15.58 7.97
N ARG A 387 -80.53 14.80 7.01
CA ARG A 387 -81.75 14.00 7.14
C ARG A 387 -81.52 12.62 7.71
N HIS A 388 -80.44 11.94 7.28
CA HIS A 388 -80.22 10.49 7.54
C HIS A 388 -79.05 10.23 8.50
N GLY A 389 -78.35 11.27 8.88
CA GLY A 389 -77.17 11.18 9.73
C GLY A 389 -75.87 10.79 8.97
N HIS A 390 -74.71 11.13 9.54
CA HIS A 390 -73.41 10.94 8.91
C HIS A 390 -73.07 9.50 8.62
N GLN A 391 -73.57 8.52 9.42
CA GLN A 391 -73.33 7.10 9.16
C GLN A 391 -73.98 6.63 7.86
N ALA A 392 -75.20 7.12 7.56
CA ALA A 392 -75.89 6.81 6.33
C ALA A 392 -75.17 7.49 5.14
N GLY A 393 -74.64 8.70 5.32
CA GLY A 393 -73.80 9.39 4.32
C GLY A 393 -72.51 8.64 4.05
N ASP A 394 -71.85 8.16 5.06
CA ASP A 394 -70.63 7.32 4.89
C ASP A 394 -70.91 6.05 4.08
N GLN A 395 -72.06 5.40 4.34
CA GLN A 395 -72.51 4.22 3.58
C GLN A 395 -72.81 4.58 2.12
N ALA A 396 -73.48 5.71 1.89
CA ALA A 396 -73.78 6.23 0.56
C ALA A 396 -72.50 6.55 -0.25
N LEU A 397 -71.44 7.12 0.39
CA LEU A 397 -70.18 7.37 -0.27
C LEU A 397 -69.44 6.06 -0.61
N ARG A 398 -69.50 5.04 0.23
CA ARG A 398 -68.93 3.72 -0.09
C ARG A 398 -69.61 3.11 -1.30
N GLU A 399 -70.94 3.21 -1.33
CA GLU A 399 -71.71 2.67 -2.45
C GLU A 399 -71.48 3.45 -3.75
N LEU A 400 -71.39 4.77 -3.66
CA LEU A 400 -71.02 5.65 -4.77
C LEU A 400 -69.65 5.25 -5.33
N ALA A 401 -68.63 5.14 -4.46
CA ALA A 401 -67.30 4.69 -4.85
C ALA A 401 -67.31 3.31 -5.57
N ARG A 402 -68.13 2.37 -5.04
CA ARG A 402 -68.31 1.03 -5.63
C ARG A 402 -68.93 1.13 -7.03
N VAL A 403 -69.94 1.95 -7.23
CA VAL A 403 -70.62 2.14 -8.52
C VAL A 403 -69.66 2.80 -9.51
N ILE A 404 -68.96 3.84 -9.13
CA ILE A 404 -67.98 4.50 -9.99
C ILE A 404 -66.92 3.48 -10.43
N THR A 405 -66.32 2.74 -9.49
CA THR A 405 -65.29 1.74 -9.76
C THR A 405 -65.79 0.60 -10.66
N ALA A 406 -67.04 0.17 -10.52
CA ALA A 406 -67.65 -0.87 -11.35
C ALA A 406 -67.80 -0.46 -12.84
N ASN A 407 -67.90 0.86 -13.10
CA ASN A 407 -68.03 1.42 -14.43
C ASN A 407 -66.69 1.87 -15.06
N VAL A 408 -65.60 1.88 -14.26
CA VAL A 408 -64.24 2.26 -14.65
C VAL A 408 -63.36 1.00 -14.57
N ARG A 409 -63.24 0.24 -15.66
CA ARG A 409 -62.71 -1.15 -15.63
C ARG A 409 -61.32 -1.30 -16.23
N ARG A 410 -60.77 -0.28 -16.87
CA ARG A 410 -59.44 -0.40 -17.48
C ARG A 410 -58.35 -0.23 -16.45
N PRO A 411 -57.27 -1.01 -16.49
CA PRO A 411 -56.17 -0.92 -15.51
C PRO A 411 -55.45 0.41 -15.48
N ALA A 412 -55.55 1.21 -16.58
CA ALA A 412 -54.92 2.52 -16.68
C ALA A 412 -55.80 3.67 -16.12
N ASP A 413 -57.11 3.37 -15.89
CA ASP A 413 -58.04 4.33 -15.34
C ASP A 413 -57.94 4.36 -13.81
N LEU A 414 -58.24 5.49 -13.21
CA LEU A 414 -58.17 5.66 -11.76
C LEU A 414 -59.43 6.31 -11.24
N VAL A 415 -59.97 5.76 -10.19
CA VAL A 415 -61.03 6.36 -9.38
C VAL A 415 -60.47 6.86 -8.07
N ALA A 416 -60.68 8.09 -7.72
CA ALA A 416 -60.17 8.71 -6.50
C ALA A 416 -61.26 9.54 -5.80
N ARG A 417 -61.18 9.60 -4.48
CA ARG A 417 -61.96 10.56 -3.68
C ARG A 417 -61.19 11.89 -3.62
N TYR A 418 -61.78 12.95 -4.22
CA TYR A 418 -61.14 14.25 -4.23
C TYR A 418 -61.25 14.99 -2.91
N GLY A 419 -62.42 14.86 -2.24
CA GLY A 419 -62.68 15.39 -0.91
C GLY A 419 -64.20 15.44 -0.60
N GLY A 420 -64.59 15.23 0.66
CA GLY A 420 -66.00 15.24 1.02
C GLY A 420 -66.86 14.23 0.24
N GLU A 421 -67.77 14.74 -0.56
CA GLU A 421 -68.64 14.00 -1.48
C GLU A 421 -68.15 13.99 -2.94
N GLU A 422 -66.98 14.54 -3.18
CA GLU A 422 -66.41 14.69 -4.54
C GLU A 422 -65.49 13.51 -4.91
N PHE A 423 -65.68 12.98 -6.10
CA PHE A 423 -64.82 11.98 -6.69
C PHE A 423 -64.22 12.47 -8.01
N SER A 424 -63.08 11.95 -8.36
CA SER A 424 -62.46 12.23 -9.63
C SER A 424 -62.07 10.94 -10.35
N VAL A 425 -62.23 10.90 -11.66
CA VAL A 425 -61.89 9.71 -12.46
C VAL A 425 -60.96 10.13 -13.58
N ILE A 426 -59.80 9.47 -13.65
CA ILE A 426 -58.86 9.63 -14.76
C ILE A 426 -59.17 8.52 -15.77
N LEU A 427 -59.41 8.88 -17.03
CA LEU A 427 -59.64 7.97 -18.12
C LEU A 427 -58.47 8.12 -19.13
N ALA A 428 -57.53 7.22 -19.06
CA ALA A 428 -56.40 7.22 -19.97
C ALA A 428 -56.79 6.75 -21.37
N GLU A 429 -56.16 7.35 -22.38
CA GLU A 429 -56.40 6.99 -23.81
C GLU A 429 -57.91 7.00 -24.19
N THR A 430 -58.69 7.92 -23.60
CA THR A 430 -60.13 7.99 -23.79
C THR A 430 -60.50 9.41 -24.29
N ASP A 431 -61.20 9.48 -25.39
CA ASP A 431 -61.68 10.74 -26.00
C ASP A 431 -62.97 11.26 -25.29
N SER A 432 -63.42 12.42 -25.71
CA SER A 432 -64.58 13.09 -25.11
C SER A 432 -65.87 12.24 -25.24
N ILE A 433 -66.03 11.53 -26.36
CA ILE A 433 -67.22 10.69 -26.59
C ILE A 433 -67.22 9.48 -25.68
N GLY A 434 -66.06 8.80 -25.57
CA GLY A 434 -65.89 7.66 -24.68
C GLY A 434 -66.00 8.07 -23.19
N ALA A 435 -65.45 9.22 -22.81
CA ALA A 435 -65.56 9.75 -21.45
C ALA A 435 -67.02 10.11 -21.09
N GLN A 436 -67.77 10.70 -22.05
CA GLN A 436 -69.19 11.00 -21.87
C GLN A 436 -70.04 9.74 -21.69
N GLN A 437 -69.74 8.68 -22.45
CA GLN A 437 -70.42 7.37 -22.30
C GLN A 437 -70.20 6.77 -20.92
N ILE A 438 -68.97 6.77 -20.45
CA ILE A 438 -68.60 6.26 -19.09
C ILE A 438 -69.27 7.09 -18.03
N ALA A 439 -69.23 8.43 -18.16
CA ALA A 439 -69.85 9.34 -17.21
C ALA A 439 -71.39 9.12 -17.13
N GLU A 440 -72.04 8.97 -18.27
CA GLU A 440 -73.48 8.73 -18.31
C GLU A 440 -73.87 7.35 -17.74
N HIS A 441 -73.00 6.32 -17.97
CA HIS A 441 -73.21 5.04 -17.29
C HIS A 441 -73.07 5.16 -15.77
N ILE A 442 -72.08 5.91 -15.27
CA ILE A 442 -71.93 6.19 -13.85
C ILE A 442 -73.16 6.89 -13.31
N ARG A 443 -73.59 7.97 -13.96
CA ARG A 443 -74.75 8.76 -13.56
C ARG A 443 -76.03 7.88 -13.49
N ALA A 444 -76.32 7.13 -14.55
CA ALA A 444 -77.48 6.28 -14.62
C ALA A 444 -77.43 5.14 -13.59
N ALA A 445 -76.26 4.53 -13.35
CA ALA A 445 -76.07 3.51 -12.36
C ALA A 445 -76.28 4.02 -10.93
N VAL A 446 -75.85 5.24 -10.63
CA VAL A 446 -76.08 5.90 -9.36
C VAL A 446 -77.55 6.23 -9.12
N GLU A 447 -78.25 6.75 -10.17
CA GLU A 447 -79.69 7.02 -10.13
C GLU A 447 -80.54 5.79 -9.88
N GLN A 448 -80.05 4.59 -10.27
CA GLN A 448 -80.71 3.29 -10.05
C GLN A 448 -80.41 2.67 -8.69
N LEU A 449 -79.54 3.29 -7.87
CA LEU A 449 -79.33 2.78 -6.51
C LEU A 449 -80.61 2.84 -5.70
N PRO A 450 -80.87 1.79 -4.89
CA PRO A 450 -82.04 1.77 -4.03
C PRO A 450 -82.04 2.95 -3.04
N SER A 451 -83.15 3.61 -2.92
CA SER A 451 -83.34 4.63 -1.93
C SER A 451 -83.20 4.07 -0.50
N VAL A 452 -82.60 4.83 0.40
CA VAL A 452 -82.39 4.40 1.79
C VAL A 452 -83.71 4.11 2.53
N ASN A 453 -84.83 4.75 2.08
CA ASN A 453 -86.17 4.50 2.58
C ASN A 453 -87.18 4.52 1.43
N GLU A 454 -88.25 3.72 1.55
CA GLU A 454 -89.35 3.72 0.58
C GLU A 454 -90.03 5.11 0.46
N GLY A 455 -90.16 5.60 -0.80
CA GLY A 455 -90.82 6.85 -1.09
C GLY A 455 -89.90 8.06 -1.19
N GLN A 456 -88.60 7.90 -1.19
CA GLN A 456 -87.62 9.00 -1.36
C GLN A 456 -86.94 8.97 -2.73
N SER A 457 -86.53 10.14 -3.21
CA SER A 457 -85.74 10.25 -4.45
C SER A 457 -84.40 9.58 -4.26
N PRO A 458 -83.93 8.78 -5.21
CA PRO A 458 -82.59 8.19 -5.20
C PRO A 458 -81.53 9.25 -5.18
N MET A 459 -80.31 8.91 -4.69
CA MET A 459 -79.13 9.74 -4.78
C MET A 459 -78.76 9.89 -6.25
N THR A 460 -78.45 11.12 -6.64
CA THR A 460 -77.95 11.41 -8.00
C THR A 460 -76.55 12.02 -7.97
N VAL A 461 -75.91 12.06 -9.09
CA VAL A 461 -74.61 12.71 -9.25
C VAL A 461 -74.57 13.69 -10.43
N SER A 462 -73.88 14.77 -10.22
CA SER A 462 -73.49 15.68 -11.27
C SER A 462 -72.08 15.39 -11.71
N ILE A 463 -71.82 15.37 -13.03
CA ILE A 463 -70.52 14.99 -13.57
C ILE A 463 -70.04 16.06 -14.57
N GLY A 464 -68.86 16.61 -14.35
CA GLY A 464 -68.14 17.45 -15.30
C GLY A 464 -66.99 16.70 -15.98
N ILE A 465 -66.87 16.85 -17.26
CA ILE A 465 -65.83 16.17 -18.10
C ILE A 465 -64.97 17.22 -18.75
N SER A 466 -63.67 17.00 -18.76
CA SER A 466 -62.77 17.69 -19.66
C SER A 466 -61.82 16.71 -20.32
N THR A 467 -61.47 16.96 -21.60
CA THR A 467 -60.63 16.07 -22.37
C THR A 467 -59.48 16.87 -23.00
N TRP A 468 -58.29 16.35 -22.80
CA TRP A 468 -57.08 16.77 -23.53
C TRP A 468 -56.88 15.88 -24.76
N THR A 469 -56.52 16.54 -25.88
CA THR A 469 -56.12 15.88 -27.12
C THR A 469 -54.79 16.48 -27.61
N ALA A 470 -54.10 15.80 -28.51
CA ALA A 470 -52.81 16.29 -29.03
C ALA A 470 -52.91 17.64 -29.77
N THR A 471 -54.12 18.06 -30.17
CA THR A 471 -54.40 19.34 -30.78
C THR A 471 -54.79 20.45 -29.76
N SER A 472 -54.93 20.08 -28.49
CA SER A 472 -55.33 21.02 -27.43
C SER A 472 -54.11 21.75 -26.87
N GLU A 473 -54.11 23.08 -26.90
CA GLU A 473 -53.05 23.94 -26.29
C GLU A 473 -53.37 24.27 -24.82
N ILE A 474 -53.80 23.29 -24.02
CA ILE A 474 -54.14 23.53 -22.61
C ILE A 474 -53.11 22.90 -21.67
N SER A 475 -52.98 23.48 -20.48
CA SER A 475 -52.16 22.92 -19.39
C SER A 475 -52.96 21.90 -18.56
N LEU A 476 -52.24 21.13 -17.70
CA LEU A 476 -52.87 20.23 -16.75
C LEU A 476 -53.84 20.95 -15.79
N GLU A 477 -53.46 22.15 -15.35
CA GLU A 477 -54.26 22.99 -14.48
C GLU A 477 -55.56 23.48 -15.19
N GLN A 478 -55.43 23.77 -16.49
CA GLN A 478 -56.59 24.14 -17.30
C GLN A 478 -57.53 22.95 -17.58
N LEU A 479 -57.00 21.73 -17.71
CA LEU A 479 -57.78 20.50 -17.82
C LEU A 479 -58.60 20.30 -16.53
N LEU A 480 -57.98 20.39 -15.35
CA LEU A 480 -58.65 20.32 -14.06
C LEU A 480 -59.74 21.39 -13.90
N PHE A 481 -59.39 22.64 -14.20
CA PHE A 481 -60.32 23.76 -14.11
C PHE A 481 -61.54 23.62 -15.05
N ALA A 482 -61.33 23.10 -16.27
CA ALA A 482 -62.39 22.85 -17.21
C ALA A 482 -63.37 21.75 -16.74
N ALA A 483 -62.85 20.65 -16.15
CA ALA A 483 -63.66 19.61 -15.54
C ALA A 483 -64.50 20.14 -14.36
N ASP A 484 -63.88 20.93 -13.50
CA ASP A 484 -64.55 21.55 -12.32
C ASP A 484 -65.64 22.54 -12.79
N LYS A 485 -65.36 23.38 -13.78
CA LYS A 485 -66.31 24.32 -14.39
C LYS A 485 -67.50 23.58 -15.02
N ALA A 486 -67.25 22.44 -15.73
CA ALA A 486 -68.28 21.62 -16.29
C ALA A 486 -69.17 20.98 -15.19
N LEU A 487 -68.56 20.52 -14.08
CA LEU A 487 -69.31 20.03 -12.93
C LEU A 487 -70.18 21.14 -12.30
N TYR A 488 -69.66 22.34 -12.17
CA TYR A 488 -70.47 23.45 -11.71
C TYR A 488 -71.67 23.76 -12.62
N GLN A 489 -71.44 23.72 -13.95
CA GLN A 489 -72.56 23.87 -14.91
C GLN A 489 -73.59 22.74 -14.83
N ALA A 490 -73.13 21.50 -14.55
CA ALA A 490 -74.02 20.37 -14.34
C ALA A 490 -74.94 20.60 -13.12
N LYS A 491 -74.36 21.14 -12.00
CA LYS A 491 -75.11 21.48 -10.78
C LYS A 491 -76.10 22.65 -11.02
N GLU A 492 -75.72 23.72 -11.71
CA GLU A 492 -76.60 24.83 -12.03
C GLU A 492 -77.71 24.46 -13.02
N GLY A 493 -77.38 23.62 -14.00
CA GLY A 493 -78.31 23.18 -15.00
C GLY A 493 -79.46 22.28 -14.49
N GLY A 494 -79.53 22.01 -13.20
CA GLY A 494 -80.60 21.22 -12.56
C GLY A 494 -80.14 19.85 -12.04
N ARG A 495 -78.81 19.63 -11.91
CA ARG A 495 -78.14 18.43 -11.37
C ARG A 495 -78.46 17.14 -12.18
N ASN A 496 -78.10 15.99 -11.65
CA ASN A 496 -78.28 14.66 -12.25
C ASN A 496 -77.96 14.60 -13.74
N ARG A 497 -76.83 15.15 -14.11
CA ARG A 497 -76.42 15.24 -15.55
C ARG A 497 -74.90 15.20 -15.72
N VAL A 498 -74.52 14.94 -16.96
CA VAL A 498 -73.16 15.05 -17.44
C VAL A 498 -73.05 16.30 -18.30
N VAL A 499 -71.98 17.09 -18.05
CA VAL A 499 -71.61 18.25 -18.89
C VAL A 499 -70.17 18.08 -19.36
N VAL A 500 -69.93 18.35 -20.65
CA VAL A 500 -68.58 18.30 -21.25
C VAL A 500 -68.11 19.74 -21.45
N ALA A 501 -66.87 20.01 -21.06
CA ALA A 501 -66.22 21.32 -21.18
C ALA A 501 -65.81 21.64 -22.62
#